data_a34f145f0735af0d3e785bdd49a4703d
#
_entry.id   a34f145f0735af0d3e785bdd49a4703d
#
_cell.length_a   1.000
_cell.length_b   1.000
_cell.length_c   1.000
_cell.angle_alpha   90.00
_cell.angle_beta   90.00
_cell.angle_gamma   90.00
#
_symmetry.space_group_name_H-M   'P 1'
#
loop_
_entity.id
_entity.type
_entity.pdbx_description
1 polymer ?
#
loop_
_entity_poly.entity_id
_entity_poly.type
_entity_poly.pdbx_seq_one_letter_code
_entity_poly.pdbx_strand_id
1 'polypeptide(L)'
;MKLLNPGHVIDGFEIEACLHAGGMAHIYTVQYAVSSDGSRREPEFPMAMKIPRMTAGDGAENIVSFEVEQQILPALAGTHVPRFVATGDLSRTPYLVMEYVNAPTLETWAENFHKQSFQTDVHDRAIARLGAELAHAVHSLHKQNVCHLDLKPANVLI
;
A
#
# COMPACT_ATOMS: atom_id res chain seq x y z
N MET A 1 -15.23 6.80 10.33
CA MET A 1 -15.45 5.35 10.18
C MET A 1 -14.82 4.65 11.37
N LYS A 2 -15.51 3.68 12.00
CA LYS A 2 -14.96 2.88 13.11
C LYS A 2 -13.95 1.88 12.54
N LEU A 3 -12.86 1.61 13.28
CA LEU A 3 -11.92 0.55 12.91
C LEU A 3 -12.63 -0.80 12.80
N LEU A 4 -12.26 -1.57 11.79
CA LEU A 4 -12.72 -2.95 11.64
C LEU A 4 -11.96 -3.87 12.58
N ASN A 5 -12.69 -4.79 13.18
CA ASN A 5 -12.11 -5.79 14.07
C ASN A 5 -11.61 -7.01 13.27
N PRO A 6 -10.62 -7.75 13.79
CA PRO A 6 -10.27 -9.06 13.26
C PRO A 6 -11.49 -9.97 13.14
N GLY A 7 -11.53 -10.77 12.08
CA GLY A 7 -12.65 -11.64 11.74
C GLY A 7 -13.79 -10.97 10.97
N HIS A 8 -13.75 -9.63 10.76
CA HIS A 8 -14.73 -8.97 9.89
C HIS A 8 -14.49 -9.34 8.41
N VAL A 9 -15.56 -9.71 7.71
CA VAL A 9 -15.47 -10.16 6.32
C VAL A 9 -16.06 -9.10 5.38
N ILE A 10 -15.32 -8.75 4.33
CA ILE A 10 -15.75 -7.86 3.25
C ILE A 10 -15.48 -8.58 1.92
N ASP A 11 -16.51 -8.85 1.14
CA ASP A 11 -16.45 -9.43 -0.21
C ASP A 11 -15.52 -10.65 -0.32
N GLY A 12 -15.51 -11.51 0.70
CA GLY A 12 -14.70 -12.72 0.73
C GLY A 12 -13.28 -12.53 1.26
N PHE A 13 -12.95 -11.35 1.79
CA PHE A 13 -11.71 -11.07 2.51
C PHE A 13 -11.99 -10.91 3.99
N GLU A 14 -11.27 -11.62 4.83
CA GLU A 14 -11.35 -11.54 6.30
C GLU A 14 -10.23 -10.65 6.83
N ILE A 15 -10.57 -9.67 7.65
CA ILE A 15 -9.60 -8.79 8.34
C ILE A 15 -8.84 -9.60 9.39
N GLU A 16 -7.51 -9.56 9.35
CA GLU A 16 -6.66 -10.18 10.37
C GLU A 16 -6.21 -9.15 11.41
N ALA A 17 -5.64 -8.03 10.96
CA ALA A 17 -5.15 -6.98 11.85
C ALA A 17 -5.17 -5.61 11.18
N CYS A 18 -5.27 -4.54 11.97
CA CYS A 18 -5.05 -3.18 11.50
C CYS A 18 -3.54 -2.89 11.52
N LEU A 19 -2.95 -2.64 10.36
CA LEU A 19 -1.55 -2.24 10.21
C LEU A 19 -1.35 -0.75 10.47
N HIS A 20 -2.26 0.06 9.94
CA HIS A 20 -2.15 1.51 10.02
C HIS A 20 -3.53 2.17 10.04
N ALA A 21 -3.72 3.11 10.97
CA ALA A 21 -4.94 3.91 11.08
C ALA A 21 -4.60 5.38 10.76
N GLY A 22 -4.40 5.68 9.47
CA GLY A 22 -4.01 7.00 8.99
C GLY A 22 -5.17 7.99 8.86
N GLY A 23 -4.84 9.24 8.53
CA GLY A 23 -5.80 10.32 8.28
C GLY A 23 -6.67 10.07 7.04
N MET A 24 -6.10 9.53 5.96
CA MET A 24 -6.77 9.34 4.67
C MET A 24 -7.37 7.95 4.51
N ALA A 25 -6.74 6.92 5.05
CA ALA A 25 -7.16 5.52 4.92
C ALA A 25 -6.74 4.68 6.12
N HIS A 26 -7.42 3.56 6.30
CA HIS A 26 -6.98 2.46 7.17
C HIS A 26 -6.42 1.33 6.31
N ILE A 27 -5.33 0.72 6.78
CA ILE A 27 -4.68 -0.42 6.11
C ILE A 27 -4.75 -1.61 7.06
N TYR A 28 -5.19 -2.75 6.54
CA TYR A 28 -5.35 -4.00 7.26
C TYR A 28 -4.59 -5.12 6.56
N THR A 29 -4.06 -6.09 7.31
CA THR A 29 -3.76 -7.39 6.73
C THR A 29 -5.06 -8.16 6.55
N VAL A 30 -5.15 -8.89 5.44
CA VAL A 30 -6.32 -9.69 5.11
C VAL A 30 -5.93 -11.05 4.55
N GLN A 31 -6.84 -12.01 4.71
CA GLN A 31 -6.78 -13.32 4.06
C GLN A 31 -8.11 -13.59 3.35
N TYR A 32 -8.17 -14.63 2.51
CA TYR A 32 -9.46 -15.06 1.99
C TYR A 32 -10.34 -15.59 3.12
N ALA A 33 -11.60 -15.24 3.13
CA ALA A 33 -12.55 -15.77 4.09
C ALA A 33 -12.78 -17.28 3.86
N VAL A 34 -13.22 -17.98 4.89
CA VAL A 34 -13.62 -19.38 4.79
C VAL A 34 -14.85 -19.49 3.90
N SER A 35 -14.80 -20.37 2.92
CA SER A 35 -15.92 -20.67 2.02
C SER A 35 -17.01 -21.46 2.73
N SER A 36 -18.20 -21.57 2.11
CA SER A 36 -19.35 -22.30 2.66
C SER A 36 -19.09 -23.81 2.85
N ASP A 37 -18.12 -24.38 2.15
CA ASP A 37 -17.67 -25.78 2.30
C ASP A 37 -16.62 -25.98 3.39
N GLY A 38 -16.25 -24.91 4.12
CA GLY A 38 -15.23 -24.92 5.16
C GLY A 38 -13.80 -24.80 4.65
N SER A 39 -13.59 -24.71 3.35
CA SER A 39 -12.26 -24.50 2.78
C SER A 39 -11.85 -23.01 2.84
N ARG A 40 -10.54 -22.77 2.80
CA ARG A 40 -9.96 -21.43 2.64
C ARG A 40 -8.98 -21.45 1.49
N ARG A 41 -9.12 -20.50 0.57
CA ARG A 41 -8.13 -20.30 -0.49
C ARG A 41 -6.83 -19.76 0.12
N GLU A 42 -5.71 -20.38 -0.22
CA GLU A 42 -4.39 -19.86 0.15
C GLU A 42 -3.99 -18.75 -0.80
N PRO A 43 -3.56 -17.59 -0.28
CA PRO A 43 -3.03 -16.51 -1.12
C PRO A 43 -1.60 -16.85 -1.59
N GLU A 44 -1.23 -16.41 -2.78
CA GLU A 44 0.14 -16.55 -3.30
C GLU A 44 1.16 -15.72 -2.52
N PHE A 45 0.70 -14.67 -1.86
CA PHE A 45 1.48 -13.71 -1.09
C PHE A 45 0.63 -13.07 -0.01
N PRO A 46 1.22 -12.51 1.04
CA PRO A 46 0.50 -11.73 2.05
C PRO A 46 -0.27 -10.58 1.41
N MET A 47 -1.46 -10.31 1.89
CA MET A 47 -2.35 -9.29 1.33
C MET A 47 -2.64 -8.16 2.32
N ALA A 48 -2.75 -6.95 1.79
CA ALA A 48 -3.21 -5.77 2.52
C ALA A 48 -4.47 -5.20 1.86
N MET A 49 -5.42 -4.79 2.69
CA MET A 49 -6.62 -4.07 2.27
C MET A 49 -6.52 -2.62 2.74
N LYS A 50 -6.59 -1.69 1.80
CA LYS A 50 -6.67 -0.25 2.04
C LYS A 50 -8.13 0.19 1.92
N ILE A 51 -8.65 0.84 2.96
CA ILE A 51 -10.02 1.36 3.01
C ILE A 51 -9.96 2.86 3.27
N PRO A 52 -10.50 3.72 2.38
CA PRO A 52 -10.46 5.16 2.55
C PRO A 52 -11.32 5.59 3.74
N ARG A 53 -10.89 6.64 4.46
CA ARG A 53 -11.71 7.25 5.49
C ARG A 53 -12.71 8.22 4.85
N MET A 54 -13.98 7.94 5.07
CA MET A 54 -15.08 8.81 4.65
C MET A 54 -15.52 9.62 5.86
N THR A 55 -14.89 10.76 6.12
CA THR A 55 -15.34 11.71 7.16
C THR A 55 -16.10 12.85 6.52
N ALA A 56 -17.20 13.26 7.14
CA ALA A 56 -17.97 14.44 6.69
C ALA A 56 -17.07 15.68 6.84
N GLY A 57 -16.67 16.28 5.71
CA GLY A 57 -15.82 17.48 5.66
C GLY A 57 -14.52 17.32 4.86
N ASP A 58 -13.83 16.18 4.94
CA ASP A 58 -12.57 15.94 4.21
C ASP A 58 -12.77 15.06 2.96
N GLY A 59 -14.03 14.73 2.63
CA GLY A 59 -14.36 13.50 1.92
C GLY A 59 -14.11 13.50 0.41
N ALA A 60 -14.30 14.60 -0.28
CA ALA A 60 -14.33 14.56 -1.75
C ALA A 60 -12.94 14.30 -2.35
N GLU A 61 -11.90 14.96 -1.86
CA GLU A 61 -10.53 14.81 -2.39
C GLU A 61 -9.95 13.42 -2.09
N ASN A 62 -10.18 12.90 -0.89
CA ASN A 62 -9.72 11.57 -0.49
C ASN A 62 -10.39 10.45 -1.30
N ILE A 63 -11.69 10.62 -1.61
CA ILE A 63 -12.44 9.65 -2.42
C ILE A 63 -11.95 9.69 -3.87
N VAL A 64 -11.78 10.87 -4.45
CA VAL A 64 -11.28 11.01 -5.83
C VAL A 64 -9.87 10.43 -5.97
N SER A 65 -8.98 10.73 -5.02
CA SER A 65 -7.63 10.14 -5.03
C SER A 65 -7.67 8.61 -4.91
N PHE A 66 -8.54 8.09 -4.08
CA PHE A 66 -8.72 6.65 -3.92
C PHE A 66 -9.33 5.98 -5.16
N GLU A 67 -10.29 6.63 -5.81
CA GLU A 67 -10.88 6.16 -7.08
C GLU A 67 -9.81 6.07 -8.18
N VAL A 68 -8.96 7.08 -8.29
CA VAL A 68 -7.83 7.07 -9.23
C VAL A 68 -6.88 5.92 -8.93
N GLU A 69 -6.55 5.68 -7.66
CA GLU A 69 -5.70 4.57 -7.25
C GLU A 69 -6.33 3.21 -7.61
N GLN A 70 -7.63 3.04 -7.38
CA GLN A 70 -8.37 1.84 -7.78
C GLN A 70 -8.36 1.58 -9.29
N GLN A 71 -8.36 2.63 -10.11
CA GLN A 71 -8.32 2.51 -11.57
C GLN A 71 -6.91 2.23 -12.09
N ILE A 72 -5.89 2.81 -11.46
CA ILE A 72 -4.51 2.74 -11.94
C ILE A 72 -3.83 1.44 -11.53
N LEU A 73 -3.94 1.03 -10.26
CA LEU A 73 -3.19 -0.12 -9.75
C LEU A 73 -3.42 -1.43 -10.52
N PRO A 74 -4.65 -1.77 -10.96
CA PRO A 74 -4.87 -2.97 -11.79
C PRO A 74 -4.16 -2.96 -13.14
N ALA A 75 -3.86 -1.78 -13.67
CA ALA A 75 -3.19 -1.60 -14.96
C ALA A 75 -1.65 -1.55 -14.84
N LEU A 76 -1.12 -1.39 -13.62
CA LEU A 76 0.32 -1.34 -13.39
C LEU A 76 0.92 -2.74 -13.34
N ALA A 77 2.11 -2.87 -13.93
CA ALA A 77 2.91 -4.08 -13.89
C ALA A 77 4.36 -3.77 -13.48
N GLY A 78 5.02 -4.75 -12.90
CA GLY A 78 6.45 -4.67 -12.57
C GLY A 78 6.74 -4.85 -11.08
N THR A 79 8.04 -4.82 -10.75
CA THR A 79 8.56 -5.14 -9.42
C THR A 79 8.52 -3.96 -8.44
N HIS A 80 8.15 -2.78 -8.92
CA HIS A 80 8.18 -1.54 -8.12
C HIS A 80 6.80 -1.09 -7.64
N VAL A 81 5.78 -1.92 -7.85
CA VAL A 81 4.41 -1.68 -7.39
C VAL A 81 3.85 -2.94 -6.76
N PRO A 82 3.01 -2.85 -5.72
CA PRO A 82 2.36 -4.02 -5.14
C PRO A 82 1.47 -4.70 -6.19
N ARG A 83 1.42 -6.02 -6.19
CA ARG A 83 0.51 -6.77 -7.06
C ARG A 83 -0.94 -6.49 -6.67
N PHE A 84 -1.76 -6.17 -7.66
CA PHE A 84 -3.19 -5.98 -7.48
C PHE A 84 -3.90 -7.32 -7.23
N VAL A 85 -4.91 -7.32 -6.34
CA VAL A 85 -5.74 -8.49 -6.05
C VAL A 85 -7.22 -8.22 -6.34
N ALA A 86 -7.78 -7.17 -5.75
CA ALA A 86 -9.21 -6.86 -5.88
C ALA A 86 -9.50 -5.40 -5.52
N THR A 87 -10.65 -4.92 -5.96
CA THR A 87 -11.19 -3.61 -5.56
C THR A 87 -12.67 -3.73 -5.23
N GLY A 88 -13.14 -2.94 -4.26
CA GLY A 88 -14.53 -2.86 -3.85
C GLY A 88 -15.29 -1.79 -4.62
N ASP A 89 -16.61 -1.87 -4.54
CA ASP A 89 -17.53 -0.92 -5.15
C ASP A 89 -17.51 0.41 -4.36
N LEU A 90 -17.22 1.51 -5.06
CA LEU A 90 -17.21 2.87 -4.48
C LEU A 90 -18.56 3.29 -3.91
N SER A 91 -19.67 2.76 -4.45
CA SER A 91 -21.02 3.07 -3.99
C SER A 91 -21.43 2.34 -2.70
N ARG A 92 -20.68 1.30 -2.31
CA ARG A 92 -20.96 0.44 -1.15
C ARG A 92 -19.85 0.52 -0.10
N THR A 93 -18.80 -0.25 -0.33
CA THR A 93 -17.62 -0.28 0.55
C THR A 93 -16.39 -0.17 -0.32
N PRO A 94 -15.85 1.06 -0.50
CA PRO A 94 -14.63 1.23 -1.27
C PRO A 94 -13.46 0.57 -0.52
N TYR A 95 -12.74 -0.30 -1.21
CA TYR A 95 -11.50 -0.89 -0.73
C TYR A 95 -10.59 -1.25 -1.91
N LEU A 96 -9.31 -1.41 -1.63
CA LEU A 96 -8.31 -1.89 -2.54
C LEU A 96 -7.52 -2.99 -1.84
N VAL A 97 -7.48 -4.19 -2.42
CA VAL A 97 -6.64 -5.31 -1.94
C VAL A 97 -5.45 -5.47 -2.86
N MET A 98 -4.29 -5.52 -2.26
CA MET A 98 -3.00 -5.62 -2.94
C MET A 98 -2.01 -6.45 -2.13
N GLU A 99 -0.88 -6.77 -2.72
CA GLU A 99 0.25 -7.40 -2.03
C GLU A 99 0.67 -6.57 -0.82
N TYR A 100 0.83 -7.25 0.31
CA TYR A 100 1.43 -6.67 1.50
C TYR A 100 2.94 -6.84 1.45
N VAL A 101 3.65 -5.74 1.22
CA VAL A 101 5.10 -5.69 1.26
C VAL A 101 5.53 -5.35 2.68
N ASN A 102 6.06 -6.35 3.41
CA ASN A 102 6.55 -6.17 4.77
C ASN A 102 7.97 -5.59 4.76
N ALA A 103 8.07 -4.29 4.49
CA ALA A 103 9.32 -3.56 4.42
C ALA A 103 9.17 -2.19 5.11
N PRO A 104 10.25 -1.61 5.65
CA PRO A 104 10.21 -0.26 6.19
C PRO A 104 9.98 0.77 5.09
N THR A 105 9.40 1.91 5.46
CA THR A 105 9.39 3.07 4.57
C THR A 105 10.79 3.69 4.48
N LEU A 106 11.04 4.39 3.39
CA LEU A 106 12.28 5.18 3.23
C LEU A 106 12.44 6.21 4.37
N GLU A 107 11.33 6.75 4.89
CA GLU A 107 11.33 7.65 6.06
C GLU A 107 11.89 6.94 7.30
N THR A 108 11.32 5.79 7.65
CA THR A 108 11.78 4.97 8.79
C THR A 108 13.22 4.50 8.60
N TRP A 109 13.58 4.13 7.38
CA TRP A 109 14.95 3.73 7.06
C TRP A 109 15.92 4.91 7.26
N ALA A 110 15.60 6.10 6.75
CA ALA A 110 16.44 7.29 6.87
C ALA A 110 16.66 7.69 8.34
N GLU A 111 15.61 7.66 9.17
CA GLU A 111 15.73 7.93 10.61
C GLU A 111 16.67 6.94 11.32
N ASN A 112 16.60 5.66 10.97
CA ASN A 112 17.48 4.65 11.54
C ASN A 112 18.92 4.75 10.99
N PHE A 113 19.06 5.09 9.72
CA PHE A 113 20.34 5.26 9.06
C PHE A 113 21.16 6.41 9.66
N HIS A 114 20.54 7.54 9.96
CA HIS A 114 21.22 8.67 10.59
C HIS A 114 21.70 8.39 12.02
N LYS A 115 21.13 7.40 12.70
CA LYS A 115 21.54 6.99 14.06
C LYS A 115 22.80 6.12 14.06
N GLN A 116 23.20 5.59 12.89
CA GLN A 116 24.36 4.72 12.77
C GLN A 116 25.59 5.53 12.37
N SER A 117 26.69 5.37 13.11
CA SER A 117 27.96 6.01 12.80
C SER A 117 28.72 5.21 11.73
N PHE A 118 28.43 5.45 10.47
CA PHE A 118 29.16 4.88 9.34
C PHE A 118 30.28 5.83 8.86
N GLN A 119 31.27 5.26 8.15
CA GLN A 119 32.22 6.06 7.38
C GLN A 119 31.48 6.76 6.24
N THR A 120 31.86 8.00 5.95
CA THR A 120 31.21 8.88 4.95
C THR A 120 31.02 8.20 3.59
N ASP A 121 32.04 7.48 3.12
CA ASP A 121 32.00 6.80 1.82
C ASP A 121 30.92 5.70 1.73
N VAL A 122 30.63 5.03 2.83
CA VAL A 122 29.57 4.01 2.90
C VAL A 122 28.18 4.67 2.83
N HIS A 123 28.03 5.78 3.52
CA HIS A 123 26.83 6.60 3.49
C HIS A 123 26.52 7.08 2.06
N ASP A 124 27.48 7.70 1.42
CA ASP A 124 27.31 8.30 0.10
C ASP A 124 26.94 7.24 -0.95
N ARG A 125 27.57 6.07 -0.89
CA ARG A 125 27.26 4.95 -1.78
C ARG A 125 25.84 4.40 -1.56
N ALA A 126 25.39 4.26 -0.31
CA ALA A 126 24.06 3.78 0.02
C ALA A 126 22.99 4.75 -0.48
N ILE A 127 23.18 6.05 -0.26
CA ILE A 127 22.29 7.10 -0.74
C ILE A 127 22.24 7.13 -2.28
N ALA A 128 23.41 7.07 -2.94
CA ALA A 128 23.48 7.08 -4.39
C ALA A 128 22.78 5.85 -5.01
N ARG A 129 22.97 4.67 -4.43
CA ARG A 129 22.28 3.44 -4.86
C ARG A 129 20.77 3.56 -4.71
N LEU A 130 20.30 3.99 -3.54
CA LEU A 130 18.88 4.16 -3.27
C LEU A 130 18.25 5.19 -4.21
N GLY A 131 18.94 6.31 -4.46
CA GLY A 131 18.50 7.31 -5.43
C GLY A 131 18.37 6.75 -6.85
N ALA A 132 19.31 5.90 -7.27
CA ALA A 132 19.25 5.25 -8.58
C ALA A 132 18.09 4.25 -8.67
N GLU A 133 17.85 3.45 -7.64
CA GLU A 133 16.73 2.49 -7.57
C GLU A 133 15.38 3.22 -7.59
N LEU A 134 15.24 4.31 -6.83
CA LEU A 134 14.04 5.14 -6.83
C LEU A 134 13.80 5.80 -8.20
N ALA A 135 14.84 6.35 -8.83
CA ALA A 135 14.73 6.94 -10.17
C ALA A 135 14.30 5.88 -11.20
N HIS A 136 14.81 4.64 -11.08
CA HIS A 136 14.40 3.53 -11.94
C HIS A 136 12.93 3.14 -11.72
N ALA A 137 12.47 3.08 -10.47
CA ALA A 137 11.08 2.81 -10.13
C ALA A 137 10.14 3.87 -10.71
N VAL A 138 10.45 5.15 -10.52
CA VAL A 138 9.69 6.27 -11.08
C VAL A 138 9.67 6.24 -12.61
N HIS A 139 10.82 5.97 -13.25
CA HIS A 139 10.90 5.80 -14.69
C HIS A 139 10.02 4.66 -15.20
N SER A 140 9.96 3.55 -14.45
CA SER A 140 9.09 2.41 -14.78
C SER A 140 7.60 2.78 -14.75
N LEU A 141 7.16 3.62 -13.81
CA LEU A 141 5.80 4.17 -13.78
C LEU A 141 5.54 5.11 -14.99
N HIS A 142 6.48 6.01 -15.28
CA HIS A 142 6.36 6.93 -16.43
C HIS A 142 6.26 6.19 -17.76
N LYS A 143 6.96 5.07 -17.93
CA LYS A 143 6.82 4.22 -19.11
C LYS A 143 5.43 3.60 -19.26
N GLN A 144 4.66 3.51 -18.19
CA GLN A 144 3.27 3.06 -18.17
C GLN A 144 2.29 4.24 -18.20
N ASN A 145 2.77 5.46 -18.51
CA ASN A 145 2.00 6.71 -18.56
C ASN A 145 1.36 7.10 -17.22
N VAL A 146 2.00 6.72 -16.10
CA VAL A 146 1.54 7.03 -14.75
C VAL A 146 2.55 7.92 -14.05
N CYS A 147 2.06 9.04 -13.48
CA CYS A 147 2.81 9.90 -12.56
C CYS A 147 2.34 9.66 -11.13
N HIS A 148 3.27 9.47 -10.19
CA HIS A 148 2.94 9.15 -8.80
C HIS A 148 2.24 10.30 -8.05
N LEU A 149 2.55 11.57 -8.35
CA LEU A 149 2.00 12.83 -7.84
C LEU A 149 2.15 13.09 -6.33
N ASP A 150 2.41 12.07 -5.49
CA ASP A 150 2.65 12.20 -4.04
C ASP A 150 3.89 11.39 -3.62
N LEU A 151 5.00 11.55 -4.37
CA LEU A 151 6.25 10.87 -4.07
C LEU A 151 6.91 11.53 -2.84
N LYS A 152 6.97 10.77 -1.75
CA LYS A 152 7.60 11.18 -0.48
C LYS A 152 8.17 9.96 0.24
N PRO A 153 9.12 10.13 1.18
CA PRO A 153 9.76 9.00 1.87
C PRO A 153 8.79 8.03 2.55
N ALA A 154 7.67 8.54 3.08
CA ALA A 154 6.64 7.71 3.70
C ALA A 154 5.89 6.79 2.71
N ASN A 155 5.95 7.07 1.40
CA ASN A 155 5.28 6.30 0.35
C ASN A 155 6.22 5.37 -0.44
N VAL A 156 7.48 5.25 -0.02
CA VAL A 156 8.48 4.38 -0.63
C VAL A 156 8.85 3.29 0.35
N LEU A 157 8.66 2.02 -0.02
CA LEU A 157 9.12 0.85 0.74
C LEU A 157 10.48 0.38 0.23
N ILE A 158 11.39 -0.02 1.13
CA ILE A 158 12.77 -0.43 0.80
C ILE A 158 13.22 -1.63 1.62
#